data_2e2b87f880c3ed4676b99213243cf0a6
#
_entry.id   2e2b87f880c3ed4676b99213243cf0a6
#
_cell.length_a   1.000
_cell.length_b   1.000
_cell.length_c   1.000
_cell.angle_alpha   90.00
_cell.angle_beta   90.00
_cell.angle_gamma   90.00
#
_symmetry.space_group_name_H-M   'P 1'
#
loop_
_entity.id
_entity.type
_entity.pdbx_description
1 polymer ?
#
loop_
_entity_poly.entity_id
_entity_poly.type
_entity_poly.pdbx_seq_one_letter_code
_entity_poly.pdbx_strand_id
1 'polypeptide(L)'
;KEYQSKKIELLNVVTDAACRLEERADFLLIEGAGSAAEVNLRDNDIANMGFAIATQTPVVLVADIDRGGVIASIVGTWELLQEEERKLIGGYIINKFRGDVDLFKSGIEIIKKKTGLSCFGVIPFISAAARLPQEDAYSLENALKERAAGQFKIVVPKLAHISNYDDFDPLIAEPDVD
;
A
#
# COMPACT_ATOMS: atom_id res chain seq x y z
N LYS A 1 -6.76 -18.80 14.62
CA LYS A 1 -7.47 -18.57 15.92
C LYS A 1 -6.50 -18.05 16.99
N GLU A 2 -5.33 -18.64 17.13
CA GLU A 2 -4.34 -18.22 18.15
C GLU A 2 -3.81 -16.79 17.91
N TYR A 3 -3.57 -16.40 16.66
CA TYR A 3 -3.19 -15.04 16.29
C TYR A 3 -4.24 -14.00 16.72
N GLN A 4 -5.52 -14.27 16.50
CA GLN A 4 -6.61 -13.35 16.87
C GLN A 4 -6.69 -13.10 18.39
N SER A 5 -6.41 -14.11 19.22
CA SER A 5 -6.43 -13.93 20.68
C SER A 5 -5.25 -13.10 21.22
N LYS A 6 -4.15 -13.04 20.48
CA LYS A 6 -2.94 -12.29 20.85
C LYS A 6 -2.90 -10.85 20.32
N LYS A 7 -3.84 -10.46 19.47
CA LYS A 7 -3.81 -9.13 18.81
C LYS A 7 -3.79 -7.95 19.78
N ILE A 8 -4.51 -8.04 20.91
CA ILE A 8 -4.52 -6.97 21.91
C ILE A 8 -3.13 -6.79 22.54
N GLU A 9 -2.47 -7.89 22.89
CA GLU A 9 -1.10 -7.85 23.43
C GLU A 9 -0.13 -7.31 22.39
N LEU A 10 -0.30 -7.71 21.12
CA LEU A 10 0.52 -7.25 20.01
C LEU A 10 0.31 -5.76 19.72
N LEU A 11 -0.89 -5.22 19.89
CA LEU A 11 -1.13 -3.78 19.71
C LEU A 11 -0.25 -2.96 20.67
N ASN A 12 -0.14 -3.37 21.94
CA ASN A 12 0.72 -2.70 22.90
C ASN A 12 2.20 -2.74 22.46
N VAL A 13 2.65 -3.90 21.97
CA VAL A 13 4.03 -4.03 21.46
C VAL A 13 4.28 -3.13 20.27
N VAL A 14 3.33 -3.02 19.34
CA VAL A 14 3.45 -2.18 18.14
C VAL A 14 3.42 -0.69 18.52
N THR A 15 2.54 -0.28 19.43
CA THR A 15 2.48 1.12 19.90
C THR A 15 3.74 1.51 20.66
N ASP A 16 4.28 0.65 21.52
CA ASP A 16 5.56 0.89 22.20
C ASP A 16 6.73 0.99 21.21
N ALA A 17 6.72 0.18 20.15
CA ALA A 17 7.73 0.26 19.11
C ALA A 17 7.64 1.58 18.33
N ALA A 18 6.44 2.04 17.99
CA ALA A 18 6.21 3.33 17.35
C ALA A 18 6.72 4.48 18.21
N CYS A 19 6.38 4.53 19.51
CA CYS A 19 6.88 5.56 20.42
C CYS A 19 8.42 5.60 20.46
N ARG A 20 9.08 4.43 20.52
CA ARG A 20 10.56 4.38 20.51
C ARG A 20 11.17 4.85 19.19
N LEU A 21 10.47 4.69 18.07
CA LEU A 21 10.91 5.18 16.78
C LEU A 21 10.72 6.70 16.67
N GLU A 22 9.63 7.23 17.19
CA GLU A 22 9.36 8.68 17.24
C GLU A 22 10.42 9.44 18.03
N GLU A 23 10.93 8.86 19.13
CA GLU A 23 12.03 9.46 19.92
C GLU A 23 13.34 9.58 19.11
N ARG A 24 13.48 8.86 18.01
CA ARG A 24 14.71 8.74 17.22
C ARG A 24 14.64 9.38 15.84
N ALA A 25 13.49 9.91 15.45
CA ALA A 25 13.25 10.46 14.14
C ALA A 25 12.42 11.75 14.23
N ASP A 26 12.72 12.73 13.39
CA ASP A 26 11.92 13.94 13.27
C ASP A 26 10.57 13.69 12.61
N PHE A 27 10.47 12.60 11.84
CA PHE A 27 9.28 12.19 11.14
C PHE A 27 9.21 10.67 11.06
N LEU A 28 8.10 10.07 11.48
CA LEU A 28 7.83 8.64 11.38
C LEU A 28 6.75 8.40 10.33
N LEU A 29 7.08 7.66 9.29
CA LEU A 29 6.13 7.21 8.28
C LEU A 29 5.77 5.74 8.53
N ILE A 30 4.48 5.48 8.66
CA ILE A 30 3.97 4.15 8.99
C ILE A 30 3.09 3.68 7.83
N GLU A 31 3.39 2.50 7.30
CA GLU A 31 2.57 1.84 6.29
C GLU A 31 1.64 0.82 6.94
N GLY A 32 0.36 0.85 6.57
CA GLY A 32 -0.62 -0.15 6.97
C GLY A 32 -0.55 -1.41 6.11
N ALA A 33 -1.23 -2.45 6.53
CA ALA A 33 -1.34 -3.71 5.79
C ALA A 33 -2.76 -3.91 5.24
N GLY A 34 -2.88 -4.23 3.97
CA GLY A 34 -4.18 -4.40 3.29
C GLY A 34 -4.92 -3.07 3.12
N SER A 35 -6.18 -3.02 3.47
CA SER A 35 -7.02 -1.84 3.30
C SER A 35 -7.69 -1.40 4.61
N ALA A 36 -7.76 -0.08 4.84
CA ALA A 36 -8.55 0.50 5.92
C ALA A 36 -10.06 0.16 5.81
N ALA A 37 -10.52 -0.23 4.62
CA ALA A 37 -11.90 -0.59 4.34
C ALA A 37 -12.24 -2.06 4.66
N GLU A 38 -11.29 -2.86 5.13
CA GLU A 38 -11.54 -4.26 5.53
C GLU A 38 -12.24 -4.34 6.89
N VAL A 39 -13.43 -3.75 6.95
CA VAL A 39 -14.21 -3.60 8.19
C VAL A 39 -14.64 -4.92 8.83
N ASN A 40 -14.64 -6.00 8.06
CA ASN A 40 -14.83 -7.37 8.55
C ASN A 40 -13.65 -7.90 9.39
N LEU A 41 -12.49 -7.25 9.31
CA LEU A 41 -11.28 -7.56 10.07
C LEU A 41 -10.97 -6.52 11.16
N ARG A 42 -11.87 -5.56 11.37
CA ARG A 42 -11.68 -4.43 12.28
C ARG A 42 -11.44 -4.86 13.73
N ASP A 43 -12.10 -5.91 14.18
CA ASP A 43 -11.96 -6.39 15.56
C ASP A 43 -10.48 -6.73 15.83
N ASN A 44 -9.89 -5.98 16.77
CA ASN A 44 -8.47 -6.08 17.13
C ASN A 44 -7.53 -5.79 15.95
N ASP A 45 -7.86 -4.81 15.11
CA ASP A 45 -6.95 -4.31 14.07
C ASP A 45 -5.72 -3.67 14.71
N ILE A 46 -4.54 -4.13 14.28
CA ILE A 46 -3.24 -3.63 14.74
C ILE A 46 -2.39 -3.05 13.61
N ALA A 47 -2.93 -3.03 12.41
CA ALA A 47 -2.18 -2.71 11.19
C ALA A 47 -2.67 -1.43 10.48
N ASN A 48 -3.92 -1.05 10.68
CA ASN A 48 -4.54 0.10 10.01
C ASN A 48 -5.20 1.04 11.03
N MET A 49 -6.52 1.18 10.98
CA MET A 49 -7.25 2.16 11.79
C MET A 49 -7.23 1.85 13.29
N GLY A 50 -7.12 0.57 13.68
CA GLY A 50 -6.96 0.20 15.09
C GLY A 50 -5.68 0.75 15.71
N PHE A 51 -4.55 0.65 14.98
CA PHE A 51 -3.30 1.29 15.38
C PHE A 51 -3.42 2.81 15.39
N ALA A 52 -3.98 3.41 14.31
CA ALA A 52 -4.12 4.85 14.18
C ALA A 52 -4.97 5.46 15.32
N ILE A 53 -6.05 4.79 15.74
CA ILE A 53 -6.86 5.21 16.88
C ILE A 53 -6.07 5.11 18.18
N ALA A 54 -5.36 4.01 18.41
CA ALA A 54 -4.60 3.77 19.65
C ALA A 54 -3.49 4.82 19.85
N THR A 55 -2.88 5.28 18.76
CA THR A 55 -1.76 6.24 18.78
C THR A 55 -2.17 7.67 18.42
N GLN A 56 -3.42 7.90 17.99
CA GLN A 56 -3.91 9.17 17.44
C GLN A 56 -3.08 9.65 16.23
N THR A 57 -2.57 8.71 15.45
CA THR A 57 -1.75 9.00 14.27
C THR A 57 -2.62 9.49 13.12
N PRO A 58 -2.31 10.64 12.49
CA PRO A 58 -3.00 11.11 11.28
C PRO A 58 -2.79 10.11 10.13
N VAL A 59 -3.85 9.90 9.35
CA VAL A 59 -3.87 8.93 8.25
C VAL A 59 -4.05 9.64 6.91
N VAL A 60 -3.30 9.19 5.91
CA VAL A 60 -3.48 9.57 4.51
C VAL A 60 -3.88 8.34 3.71
N LEU A 61 -5.02 8.39 3.03
CA LEU A 61 -5.43 7.30 2.15
C LEU A 61 -4.61 7.36 0.85
N VAL A 62 -3.99 6.25 0.48
CA VAL A 62 -3.29 6.12 -0.81
C VAL A 62 -4.10 5.19 -1.71
N ALA A 63 -4.54 5.70 -2.86
CA ALA A 63 -5.40 4.95 -3.77
C ALA A 63 -4.73 4.76 -5.13
N ASP A 64 -4.67 3.51 -5.58
CA ASP A 64 -4.08 3.10 -6.85
C ASP A 64 -5.10 3.27 -7.99
N ILE A 65 -4.82 4.19 -8.92
CA ILE A 65 -5.71 4.45 -10.07
C ILE A 65 -5.53 3.42 -11.20
N ASP A 66 -4.40 2.75 -11.25
CA ASP A 66 -4.07 1.79 -12.33
C ASP A 66 -5.03 0.59 -12.34
N ARG A 67 -5.62 0.28 -11.20
CA ARG A 67 -6.63 -0.78 -11.05
C ARG A 67 -8.04 -0.38 -11.52
N GLY A 68 -8.26 0.91 -11.79
CA GLY A 68 -9.59 1.47 -12.07
C GLY A 68 -10.45 1.66 -10.83
N GLY A 69 -11.53 2.44 -10.95
CA GLY A 69 -12.51 2.63 -9.87
C GLY A 69 -12.01 3.44 -8.66
N VAL A 70 -10.94 4.21 -8.79
CA VAL A 70 -10.28 4.92 -7.67
C VAL A 70 -11.24 5.85 -6.90
N ILE A 71 -12.16 6.52 -7.60
CA ILE A 71 -13.17 7.39 -6.96
C ILE A 71 -14.07 6.57 -6.04
N ALA A 72 -14.57 5.43 -6.54
CA ALA A 72 -15.41 4.52 -5.77
C ALA A 72 -14.65 3.92 -4.59
N SER A 73 -13.38 3.58 -4.77
CA SER A 73 -12.52 3.05 -3.70
C SER A 73 -12.36 4.04 -2.56
N ILE A 74 -12.03 5.31 -2.83
CA ILE A 74 -11.87 6.33 -1.78
C ILE A 74 -13.20 6.64 -1.10
N VAL A 75 -14.27 6.86 -1.88
CA VAL A 75 -15.59 7.15 -1.33
C VAL A 75 -16.12 5.96 -0.54
N GLY A 76 -15.96 4.75 -1.04
CA GLY A 76 -16.36 3.52 -0.33
C GLY A 76 -15.58 3.31 0.96
N THR A 77 -14.28 3.53 0.96
CA THR A 77 -13.47 3.49 2.18
C THR A 77 -13.99 4.48 3.21
N TRP A 78 -14.19 5.74 2.80
CA TRP A 78 -14.74 6.77 3.67
C TRP A 78 -16.09 6.39 4.29
N GLU A 79 -17.01 5.86 3.49
CA GLU A 79 -18.34 5.46 3.96
C GLU A 79 -18.32 4.28 4.94
N LEU A 80 -17.37 3.36 4.77
CA LEU A 80 -17.21 2.19 5.65
C LEU A 80 -16.51 2.50 6.98
N LEU A 81 -15.71 3.58 7.04
CA LEU A 81 -15.03 3.99 8.26
C LEU A 81 -16.00 4.55 9.29
N GLN A 82 -15.73 4.29 10.56
CA GLN A 82 -16.46 4.87 11.69
C GLN A 82 -16.08 6.35 11.89
N GLU A 83 -16.90 7.08 12.65
CA GLU A 83 -16.69 8.51 12.86
C GLU A 83 -15.34 8.83 13.50
N GLU A 84 -14.92 8.03 14.48
CA GLU A 84 -13.63 8.15 15.16
C GLU A 84 -12.46 7.93 14.20
N GLU A 85 -12.59 6.96 13.30
CA GLU A 85 -11.60 6.67 12.26
C GLU A 85 -11.50 7.81 11.25
N ARG A 86 -12.65 8.32 10.80
CA ARG A 86 -12.72 9.44 9.84
C ARG A 86 -12.03 10.71 10.36
N LYS A 87 -12.09 10.96 11.68
CA LYS A 87 -11.42 12.12 12.31
C LYS A 87 -9.91 12.11 12.14
N LEU A 88 -9.31 10.93 11.96
CA LEU A 88 -7.87 10.78 11.75
C LEU A 88 -7.47 10.93 10.28
N ILE A 89 -8.42 10.83 9.33
CA ILE A 89 -8.11 10.95 7.90
C ILE A 89 -7.89 12.40 7.52
N GLY A 90 -6.65 12.80 7.29
CA GLY A 90 -6.28 14.15 6.86
C GLY A 90 -6.58 14.43 5.38
N GLY A 91 -6.55 13.41 4.55
CA GLY A 91 -6.74 13.53 3.10
C GLY A 91 -6.36 12.26 2.36
N TYR A 92 -6.16 12.39 1.05
CA TYR A 92 -5.81 11.26 0.21
C TYR A 92 -4.79 11.63 -0.87
N ILE A 93 -4.12 10.60 -1.39
CA ILE A 93 -3.20 10.67 -2.54
C ILE A 93 -3.70 9.68 -3.60
N ILE A 94 -3.68 10.11 -4.86
CA ILE A 94 -3.86 9.23 -6.02
C ILE A 94 -2.49 8.79 -6.48
N ASN A 95 -2.27 7.48 -6.58
CA ASN A 95 -0.99 6.90 -6.98
C ASN A 95 -1.07 6.22 -8.35
N LYS A 96 0.06 6.12 -9.03
CA LYS A 96 0.26 5.48 -10.33
C LYS A 96 -0.56 6.11 -11.47
N PHE A 97 -0.75 7.41 -11.43
CA PHE A 97 -1.52 8.11 -12.45
C PHE A 97 -0.82 8.06 -13.82
N ARG A 98 -1.59 7.75 -14.87
CA ARG A 98 -1.12 7.74 -16.25
C ARG A 98 -1.89 8.77 -17.07
N GLY A 99 -1.19 9.56 -17.85
CA GLY A 99 -1.78 10.56 -18.74
C GLY A 99 -1.84 11.95 -18.14
N ASP A 100 -2.78 12.76 -18.60
CA ASP A 100 -2.93 14.16 -18.22
C ASP A 100 -3.75 14.29 -16.93
N VAL A 101 -3.12 14.81 -15.88
CA VAL A 101 -3.73 15.04 -14.55
C VAL A 101 -4.91 15.99 -14.63
N ASP A 102 -4.91 16.91 -15.60
CA ASP A 102 -6.01 17.87 -15.78
C ASP A 102 -7.34 17.18 -16.07
N LEU A 103 -7.32 16.03 -16.73
CA LEU A 103 -8.51 15.24 -16.98
C LEU A 103 -9.12 14.64 -15.70
N PHE A 104 -8.33 14.51 -14.64
CA PHE A 104 -8.79 13.95 -13.37
C PHE A 104 -9.28 15.01 -12.36
N LYS A 105 -9.19 16.29 -12.68
CA LYS A 105 -9.67 17.37 -11.79
C LYS A 105 -11.14 17.19 -11.37
N SER A 106 -12.00 16.80 -12.31
CA SER A 106 -13.41 16.51 -12.00
C SER A 106 -13.58 15.34 -11.04
N GLY A 107 -12.71 14.34 -11.09
CA GLY A 107 -12.68 13.21 -10.16
C GLY A 107 -12.34 13.67 -8.73
N ILE A 108 -11.36 14.56 -8.59
CA ILE A 108 -10.99 15.18 -7.30
C ILE A 108 -12.18 15.94 -6.70
N GLU A 109 -12.88 16.74 -7.51
CA GLU A 109 -14.07 17.48 -7.06
C GLU A 109 -15.20 16.54 -6.61
N ILE A 110 -15.41 15.42 -7.31
CA ILE A 110 -16.40 14.42 -6.92
C ILE A 110 -16.07 13.82 -5.56
N ILE A 111 -14.80 13.42 -5.35
CA ILE A 111 -14.36 12.87 -4.07
C ILE A 111 -14.54 13.89 -2.95
N LYS A 112 -14.09 15.14 -3.16
CA LYS A 112 -14.25 16.23 -2.18
C LYS A 112 -15.70 16.46 -1.82
N LYS A 113 -16.61 16.50 -2.81
CA LYS A 113 -18.05 16.67 -2.58
C LYS A 113 -18.65 15.53 -1.76
N LYS A 114 -18.16 14.30 -1.95
CA LYS A 114 -18.69 13.10 -1.27
C LYS A 114 -18.13 12.91 0.13
N THR A 115 -16.85 13.20 0.33
CA THR A 115 -16.12 12.86 1.56
C THR A 115 -15.72 14.09 2.39
N GLY A 116 -15.63 15.25 1.78
CA GLY A 116 -15.00 16.43 2.38
C GLY A 116 -13.47 16.39 2.36
N LEU A 117 -12.85 15.29 1.99
CA LEU A 117 -11.39 15.11 2.03
C LEU A 117 -10.67 15.97 0.99
N SER A 118 -9.48 16.43 1.36
CA SER A 118 -8.57 17.12 0.44
C SER A 118 -7.67 16.10 -0.28
N CYS A 119 -7.45 16.32 -1.58
CA CYS A 119 -6.42 15.63 -2.34
C CYS A 119 -5.07 16.28 -2.05
N PHE A 120 -4.12 15.53 -1.47
CA PHE A 120 -2.77 16.02 -1.22
C PHE A 120 -1.88 15.96 -2.46
N GLY A 121 -2.24 15.15 -3.44
CA GLY A 121 -1.52 15.08 -4.70
C GLY A 121 -1.95 13.91 -5.57
N VAL A 122 -1.55 14.03 -6.85
CA VAL A 122 -1.66 12.97 -7.84
C VAL A 122 -0.25 12.59 -8.26
N ILE A 123 0.19 11.39 -7.91
CA ILE A 123 1.53 10.89 -8.19
C ILE A 123 1.49 10.16 -9.55
N PRO A 124 2.30 10.59 -10.51
CA PRO A 124 2.37 9.92 -11.79
C PRO A 124 2.96 8.51 -11.65
N PHE A 125 2.69 7.67 -12.63
CA PHE A 125 3.34 6.36 -12.72
C PHE A 125 4.84 6.54 -12.92
N ILE A 126 5.62 6.05 -11.97
CA ILE A 126 7.08 6.17 -11.97
C ILE A 126 7.66 4.82 -12.39
N SER A 127 8.09 4.70 -13.65
CA SER A 127 8.69 3.47 -14.17
C SER A 127 9.97 3.06 -13.43
N ALA A 128 10.73 4.03 -12.92
CA ALA A 128 11.92 3.77 -12.13
C ALA A 128 11.63 3.07 -10.80
N ALA A 129 10.40 3.18 -10.27
CA ALA A 129 10.00 2.46 -9.06
C ALA A 129 10.03 0.94 -9.23
N ALA A 130 9.93 0.43 -10.46
CA ALA A 130 10.08 -0.99 -10.74
C ALA A 130 11.51 -1.54 -10.50
N ARG A 131 12.48 -0.65 -10.28
CA ARG A 131 13.87 -1.03 -9.92
C ARG A 131 14.08 -1.16 -8.42
N LEU A 132 13.10 -0.77 -7.62
CA LEU A 132 13.14 -0.98 -6.17
C LEU A 132 12.81 -2.45 -5.87
N PRO A 133 13.46 -3.07 -4.89
CA PRO A 133 13.10 -4.40 -4.44
C PRO A 133 11.59 -4.48 -4.18
N GLN A 134 10.97 -5.53 -4.66
CA GLN A 134 9.53 -5.73 -4.46
C GLN A 134 9.32 -6.65 -3.27
N GLU A 135 8.58 -6.18 -2.31
CA GLU A 135 8.38 -6.86 -1.03
C GLU A 135 7.55 -8.14 -1.15
N ASP A 136 6.67 -8.23 -2.16
CA ASP A 136 5.75 -9.36 -2.34
C ASP A 136 5.98 -10.14 -3.62
N ALA A 137 5.95 -11.47 -3.52
CA ALA A 137 5.93 -12.44 -4.62
C ALA A 137 4.76 -12.27 -5.61
N TYR A 138 3.85 -11.31 -5.38
CA TYR A 138 2.71 -11.00 -6.26
C TYR A 138 3.14 -10.48 -7.65
N SER A 139 4.37 -10.00 -7.77
CA SER A 139 4.94 -9.55 -9.05
C SER A 139 5.38 -10.69 -9.97
N LEU A 140 5.48 -11.92 -9.46
CA LEU A 140 5.87 -13.11 -10.22
C LEU A 140 4.97 -13.39 -11.43
N GLU A 141 3.68 -13.06 -11.36
CA GLU A 141 2.75 -13.29 -12.48
C GLU A 141 3.01 -12.36 -13.67
N ASN A 142 3.64 -11.20 -13.41
CA ASN A 142 3.97 -10.21 -14.43
C ASN A 142 5.44 -10.27 -14.92
N ALA A 143 6.31 -10.95 -14.19
CA ALA A 143 7.73 -11.09 -14.54
C ALA A 143 7.99 -12.13 -15.64
N LEU A 144 7.04 -12.99 -15.92
CA LEU A 144 7.11 -14.04 -16.95
C LEU A 144 6.84 -13.51 -18.38
N LYS A 145 7.25 -12.29 -18.69
CA LYS A 145 7.29 -11.87 -20.10
C LYS A 145 8.45 -12.58 -20.75
N GLU A 146 8.15 -13.32 -21.84
CA GLU A 146 9.15 -13.92 -22.71
C GLU A 146 10.19 -12.84 -23.08
N ARG A 147 11.42 -13.03 -22.61
CA ARG A 147 12.56 -12.23 -23.03
C ARG A 147 13.15 -12.85 -24.29
N ALA A 148 13.79 -12.01 -25.10
CA ALA A 148 14.61 -12.49 -26.22
C ALA A 148 15.72 -13.37 -25.66
N ALA A 149 15.96 -14.51 -26.31
CA ALA A 149 16.91 -15.53 -25.86
C ALA A 149 18.28 -14.92 -25.49
N GLY A 150 18.58 -14.90 -24.19
CA GLY A 150 19.91 -14.56 -23.68
C GLY A 150 20.91 -15.69 -23.90
N GLN A 151 22.20 -15.39 -23.74
CA GLN A 151 23.27 -16.41 -23.84
C GLN A 151 23.19 -17.45 -22.70
N PHE A 152 22.67 -17.03 -21.54
CA PHE A 152 22.56 -17.88 -20.37
C PHE A 152 21.08 -18.04 -19.98
N LYS A 153 20.64 -19.27 -19.85
CA LYS A 153 19.29 -19.58 -19.41
C LYS A 153 19.29 -20.03 -17.94
N ILE A 154 18.57 -19.28 -17.09
CA ILE A 154 18.39 -19.61 -15.69
C ILE A 154 16.93 -20.00 -15.48
N VAL A 155 16.69 -21.22 -15.00
CA VAL A 155 15.36 -21.73 -14.72
C VAL A 155 15.10 -21.76 -13.23
N VAL A 156 14.10 -20.99 -12.79
CA VAL A 156 13.66 -20.93 -11.40
C VAL A 156 12.33 -21.70 -11.28
N PRO A 157 12.27 -22.85 -10.57
CA PRO A 157 11.01 -23.55 -10.38
C PRO A 157 10.08 -22.76 -9.46
N LYS A 158 8.88 -22.44 -9.93
CA LYS A 158 7.85 -21.77 -9.10
C LYS A 158 7.25 -22.80 -8.14
N LEU A 159 7.61 -22.73 -6.86
CA LEU A 159 7.01 -23.51 -5.79
C LEU A 159 5.74 -22.79 -5.26
N ALA A 160 4.91 -23.51 -4.50
CA ALA A 160 3.67 -22.98 -3.95
C ALA A 160 3.87 -21.77 -3.00
N HIS A 161 5.03 -21.70 -2.37
CA HIS A 161 5.45 -20.60 -1.51
C HIS A 161 6.88 -20.22 -1.86
N ILE A 162 7.08 -19.05 -2.47
CA ILE A 162 8.40 -18.46 -2.72
C ILE A 162 8.45 -17.18 -1.88
N SER A 163 9.46 -17.06 -1.05
CA SER A 163 9.85 -15.82 -0.35
C SER A 163 11.17 -15.32 -0.93
N ASN A 164 11.44 -14.04 -0.80
CA ASN A 164 12.69 -13.38 -1.24
C ASN A 164 12.96 -13.55 -2.75
N TYR A 165 11.92 -13.38 -3.56
CA TYR A 165 12.05 -13.45 -5.02
C TYR A 165 12.93 -12.33 -5.59
N ASP A 166 13.03 -11.21 -4.90
CA ASP A 166 13.90 -10.07 -5.18
C ASP A 166 15.39 -10.44 -5.22
N ASP A 167 15.80 -11.56 -4.61
CA ASP A 167 17.16 -12.11 -4.74
C ASP A 167 17.54 -12.40 -6.20
N PHE A 168 16.55 -12.57 -7.09
CA PHE A 168 16.78 -12.77 -8.53
C PHE A 168 16.83 -11.48 -9.34
N ASP A 169 16.47 -10.33 -8.78
CA ASP A 169 16.45 -9.04 -9.49
C ASP A 169 17.78 -8.67 -10.16
N PRO A 170 18.97 -8.92 -9.55
CA PRO A 170 20.24 -8.69 -10.21
C PRO A 170 20.42 -9.54 -11.48
N LEU A 171 19.97 -10.80 -11.44
CA LEU A 171 20.03 -11.70 -12.60
C LEU A 171 19.03 -11.29 -13.67
N ILE A 172 17.83 -10.87 -13.25
CA ILE A 172 16.79 -10.34 -14.16
C ILE A 172 17.26 -9.06 -14.86
N ALA A 173 18.13 -8.27 -14.23
CA ALA A 173 18.66 -7.04 -14.80
C ALA A 173 19.78 -7.27 -15.83
N GLU A 174 20.40 -8.45 -15.85
CA GLU A 174 21.49 -8.77 -16.78
C GLU A 174 20.94 -8.99 -18.20
N PRO A 175 21.52 -8.31 -19.23
CA PRO A 175 21.01 -8.38 -20.60
C PRO A 175 21.19 -9.74 -21.28
N ASP A 176 22.16 -10.55 -20.83
CA ASP A 176 22.53 -11.86 -21.42
C ASP A 176 21.88 -13.04 -20.67
N VAL A 177 21.03 -12.78 -19.68
CA VAL A 177 20.34 -13.80 -18.88
C VAL A 177 18.86 -13.85 -19.26
N ASP A 178 18.35 -15.06 -19.50
CA ASP A 178 16.95 -15.38 -19.78
C ASP A 178 16.40 -16.37 -18.74
#